data_46bdf8979fbf65c6368e56772aa17f3e
#
_entry.id   46bdf8979fbf65c6368e56772aa17f3e
#
_cell.length_a   1.000
_cell.length_b   1.000
_cell.length_c   1.000
_cell.angle_alpha   90.00
_cell.angle_beta   90.00
_cell.angle_gamma   90.00
#
_symmetry.space_group_name_H-M   'P 1'
#
loop_
_entity.id
_entity.type
_entity.pdbx_description
1 polymer ?
#
loop_
_entity_poly.entity_id
_entity_poly.type
_entity_poly.pdbx_seq_one_letter_code
_entity_poly.pdbx_strand_id
1 'polypeptide(L)'
;MPGFASNDRIISAMSNGQSFKTSWVKNFNPTTAAVANEWHTLFRGGGNPPADALYNTGTNLTFQAVKDNTTNAATMQHGGNVQPTYYKYLSSLHAVTAAATVAPCTLALVDVIGFYRVTSVTTTTAQATTNTLNQSDTFTADAGTDICTWTSTANIPSNILTGTRVRLTTSGTLPAGLATATDYYVIKSSDTTFQLATSYANAVAGTQINITDAGTGTHTVTWLLPRYTNGAGVQAIFFNSNATPLGAATPNLSLGYTNSSQTTSRATPTTLPVGKTAASNSLILYTGATGSGKYNYTVPLQSGDAGIAEINTIQNSTSYVSGEYSVALIKEITRVPLSTLGLAGERNLLFEYPSFPRIYDGAALYWLVGSGLATPTNSAFSGELNFVWG
;
A
#
# COMPACT_ATOMS: atom_id res chain seq x y z
N MET A 1 20.79 6.67 -10.45
CA MET A 1 19.61 5.96 -9.92
C MET A 1 20.10 4.70 -9.24
N PRO A 2 19.67 4.43 -8.02
CA PRO A 2 19.91 3.13 -7.43
C PRO A 2 19.11 2.11 -8.24
N GLY A 3 19.75 1.02 -8.59
CA GLY A 3 19.19 -0.05 -9.41
C GLY A 3 20.24 -0.63 -10.35
N PHE A 4 19.86 -1.65 -11.07
CA PHE A 4 20.78 -2.32 -11.99
C PHE A 4 21.09 -1.43 -13.21
N ALA A 5 22.36 -1.16 -13.44
CA ALA A 5 22.82 -0.37 -14.58
C ALA A 5 22.86 -1.17 -15.90
N SER A 6 22.81 -2.50 -15.82
CA SER A 6 22.86 -3.42 -16.98
C SER A 6 22.35 -4.81 -16.63
N ASN A 7 22.03 -5.63 -17.65
CA ASN A 7 21.68 -7.04 -17.48
C ASN A 7 22.82 -7.84 -16.83
N ASP A 8 24.08 -7.52 -17.13
CA ASP A 8 25.24 -8.20 -16.52
C ASP A 8 25.29 -8.00 -15.01
N ARG A 9 24.86 -6.82 -14.53
CA ARG A 9 24.72 -6.56 -13.09
C ARG A 9 23.65 -7.41 -12.44
N ILE A 10 22.54 -7.64 -13.14
CA ILE A 10 21.47 -8.53 -12.66
C ILE A 10 21.98 -9.97 -12.58
N ILE A 11 22.65 -10.45 -13.64
CA ILE A 11 23.23 -11.80 -13.68
C ILE A 11 24.26 -11.95 -12.55
N SER A 12 25.13 -10.98 -12.37
CA SER A 12 26.11 -10.96 -11.29
C SER A 12 25.44 -11.00 -9.91
N ALA A 13 24.41 -10.21 -9.68
CA ALA A 13 23.66 -10.20 -8.42
C ALA A 13 23.03 -11.58 -8.15
N MET A 14 22.39 -12.19 -9.14
CA MET A 14 21.81 -13.53 -9.01
C MET A 14 22.87 -14.59 -8.72
N SER A 15 24.02 -14.53 -9.41
CA SER A 15 25.15 -15.46 -9.18
C SER A 15 25.77 -15.30 -7.80
N ASN A 16 25.68 -14.11 -7.21
CA ASN A 16 26.12 -13.80 -5.84
C ASN A 16 25.06 -14.11 -4.78
N GLY A 17 23.96 -14.80 -5.12
CA GLY A 17 22.90 -15.13 -4.19
C GLY A 17 21.97 -13.96 -3.83
N GLN A 18 22.03 -12.85 -4.56
CA GLN A 18 21.18 -11.69 -4.37
C GLN A 18 19.83 -11.86 -5.10
N SER A 19 19.23 -13.02 -4.91
CA SER A 19 17.92 -13.35 -5.49
C SER A 19 17.12 -14.23 -4.53
N PHE A 20 15.80 -14.18 -4.66
CA PHE A 20 14.88 -15.01 -3.89
C PHE A 20 13.71 -15.45 -4.76
N LYS A 21 13.37 -16.71 -4.65
CA LYS A 21 12.23 -17.31 -5.33
C LYS A 21 11.26 -17.84 -4.29
N THR A 22 9.98 -17.54 -4.44
CA THR A 22 8.92 -18.08 -3.60
C THR A 22 7.80 -18.67 -4.44
N SER A 23 7.32 -19.84 -4.03
CA SER A 23 6.11 -20.43 -4.57
C SER A 23 4.93 -20.10 -3.67
N TRP A 24 3.77 -19.89 -4.26
CA TRP A 24 2.56 -19.55 -3.53
C TRP A 24 1.35 -20.34 -4.03
N VAL A 25 0.39 -20.53 -3.15
CA VAL A 25 -0.93 -21.10 -3.47
C VAL A 25 -1.97 -20.29 -2.68
N LYS A 26 -2.99 -19.78 -3.36
CA LYS A 26 -4.11 -19.08 -2.71
C LYS A 26 -5.43 -19.64 -3.19
N ASN A 27 -6.25 -20.06 -2.25
CA ASN A 27 -7.61 -20.46 -2.53
C ASN A 27 -8.49 -19.22 -2.64
N PHE A 28 -9.25 -19.14 -3.71
CA PHE A 28 -10.34 -18.19 -3.85
C PHE A 28 -11.59 -18.82 -3.26
N ASN A 29 -11.93 -18.42 -2.04
CA ASN A 29 -13.02 -18.99 -1.28
C ASN A 29 -13.97 -17.89 -0.76
N PRO A 30 -14.64 -17.15 -1.68
CA PRO A 30 -15.67 -16.21 -1.28
C PRO A 30 -16.87 -16.96 -0.69
N THR A 31 -17.66 -16.30 0.16
CA THR A 31 -18.87 -16.88 0.76
C THR A 31 -19.95 -17.20 -0.27
N THR A 32 -19.91 -16.50 -1.40
CA THR A 32 -20.75 -16.76 -2.59
C THR A 32 -19.87 -16.78 -3.83
N ALA A 33 -20.30 -17.48 -4.89
CA ALA A 33 -19.59 -17.46 -6.16
C ALA A 33 -19.46 -16.02 -6.70
N ALA A 34 -18.29 -15.69 -7.23
CA ALA A 34 -18.06 -14.41 -7.87
C ALA A 34 -18.87 -14.29 -9.17
N VAL A 35 -19.38 -13.11 -9.42
CA VAL A 35 -20.02 -12.78 -10.70
C VAL A 35 -18.96 -12.27 -11.68
N ALA A 36 -19.22 -12.41 -12.98
CA ALA A 36 -18.35 -11.88 -14.01
C ALA A 36 -18.11 -10.37 -13.80
N ASN A 37 -16.84 -9.98 -13.95
CA ASN A 37 -16.35 -8.60 -13.82
C ASN A 37 -16.33 -8.03 -12.39
N GLU A 38 -16.40 -8.88 -11.39
CA GLU A 38 -16.14 -8.50 -10.00
C GLU A 38 -14.67 -8.68 -9.65
N TRP A 39 -14.18 -7.80 -8.78
CA TRP A 39 -12.88 -7.93 -8.16
C TRP A 39 -13.02 -8.38 -6.71
N HIS A 40 -12.10 -9.24 -6.30
CA HIS A 40 -12.03 -9.77 -4.95
C HIS A 40 -10.62 -9.73 -4.41
N THR A 41 -10.52 -9.63 -3.08
CA THR A 41 -9.25 -9.85 -2.38
C THR A 41 -9.03 -11.34 -2.15
N LEU A 42 -7.78 -11.81 -2.25
CA LEU A 42 -7.40 -13.16 -1.85
C LEU A 42 -6.83 -13.21 -0.42
N PHE A 43 -7.04 -12.17 0.38
CA PHE A 43 -6.45 -12.03 1.72
C PHE A 43 -6.88 -13.17 2.65
N ARG A 44 -8.16 -13.56 2.59
CA ARG A 44 -8.75 -14.61 3.43
C ARG A 44 -8.70 -16.01 2.83
N GLY A 45 -8.23 -16.15 1.62
CA GLY A 45 -8.05 -17.46 1.00
C GLY A 45 -7.01 -18.29 1.76
N GLY A 46 -7.30 -19.54 2.03
CA GLY A 46 -6.30 -20.49 2.56
C GLY A 46 -5.20 -20.75 1.54
N GLY A 47 -4.17 -21.48 1.95
CA GLY A 47 -3.05 -21.86 1.11
C GLY A 47 -1.70 -21.50 1.70
N ASN A 48 -0.75 -21.09 0.87
CA ASN A 48 0.54 -20.57 1.26
C ASN A 48 0.76 -19.22 0.55
N PRO A 49 0.71 -18.10 1.25
CA PRO A 49 0.48 -17.94 2.70
C PRO A 49 -0.95 -18.33 3.13
N PRO A 50 -1.16 -18.58 4.45
CA PRO A 50 -2.47 -18.94 4.97
C PRO A 50 -3.50 -17.81 4.86
N ALA A 51 -4.72 -18.04 5.35
CA ALA A 51 -5.74 -17.00 5.45
C ALA A 51 -5.34 -15.90 6.42
N ASP A 52 -5.62 -14.66 6.05
CA ASP A 52 -5.36 -13.47 6.82
C ASP A 52 -6.58 -13.09 7.68
N ALA A 53 -6.36 -12.70 8.93
CA ALA A 53 -7.39 -12.21 9.84
C ALA A 53 -7.22 -10.73 10.23
N LEU A 54 -6.19 -10.05 9.72
CA LEU A 54 -5.79 -8.71 10.11
C LEU A 54 -6.91 -7.67 9.97
N TYR A 55 -7.64 -7.70 8.87
CA TYR A 55 -8.59 -6.65 8.49
C TYR A 55 -9.84 -6.55 9.36
N ASN A 56 -10.07 -7.52 10.26
CA ASN A 56 -11.15 -7.52 11.23
C ASN A 56 -10.72 -7.06 12.64
N THR A 57 -9.44 -6.82 12.86
CA THR A 57 -8.88 -6.56 14.20
C THR A 57 -8.65 -5.09 14.48
N GLY A 58 -8.74 -4.24 13.45
CA GLY A 58 -8.49 -2.80 13.55
C GLY A 58 -9.53 -2.04 14.37
N THR A 59 -9.07 -0.94 14.99
CA THR A 59 -9.97 0.05 15.59
C THR A 59 -10.74 0.80 14.49
N ASN A 60 -12.03 1.07 14.72
CA ASN A 60 -12.86 1.77 13.75
C ASN A 60 -12.24 3.09 13.32
N LEU A 61 -12.17 3.32 12.01
CA LEU A 61 -11.67 4.54 11.35
C LEU A 61 -10.24 4.94 11.73
N THR A 62 -9.46 4.02 12.32
CA THR A 62 -8.06 4.28 12.69
C THR A 62 -7.13 3.63 11.68
N PHE A 63 -6.15 4.38 11.18
CA PHE A 63 -5.13 3.84 10.28
C PHE A 63 -4.29 2.77 10.97
N GLN A 64 -4.23 1.61 10.35
CA GLN A 64 -3.33 0.52 10.74
C GLN A 64 -2.32 0.25 9.63
N ALA A 65 -1.05 0.49 9.92
CA ALA A 65 0.03 0.16 9.01
C ALA A 65 0.18 -1.36 8.89
N VAL A 66 0.42 -1.85 7.67
CA VAL A 66 0.65 -3.27 7.38
C VAL A 66 2.06 -3.46 6.84
N LYS A 67 2.78 -4.42 7.42
CA LYS A 67 4.11 -4.89 7.01
C LYS A 67 4.08 -6.41 6.89
N ASP A 68 5.08 -6.99 6.26
CA ASP A 68 5.23 -8.45 6.10
C ASP A 68 5.27 -9.22 7.43
N ASN A 69 5.65 -8.55 8.53
CA ASN A 69 5.71 -9.10 9.89
C ASN A 69 4.58 -8.61 10.82
N THR A 70 3.54 -7.93 10.28
CA THR A 70 2.39 -7.51 11.10
C THR A 70 1.64 -8.73 11.62
N THR A 71 1.29 -8.72 12.89
CA THR A 71 0.50 -9.81 13.50
C THR A 71 -0.80 -10.04 12.74
N ASN A 72 -1.11 -11.31 12.46
CA ASN A 72 -2.26 -11.76 11.65
C ASN A 72 -2.21 -11.38 10.16
N ALA A 73 -1.13 -10.77 9.66
CA ALA A 73 -0.93 -10.59 8.23
C ALA A 73 -0.32 -11.85 7.61
N ALA A 74 -0.95 -12.37 6.56
CA ALA A 74 -0.49 -13.53 5.82
C ALA A 74 -0.04 -13.11 4.41
N THR A 75 1.16 -12.57 4.32
CA THR A 75 1.72 -11.94 3.12
C THR A 75 2.55 -12.93 2.29
N MET A 76 2.67 -12.65 0.99
CA MET A 76 3.62 -13.38 0.14
C MET A 76 5.05 -13.12 0.59
N GLN A 77 5.84 -14.17 0.71
CA GLN A 77 7.26 -14.04 1.05
C GLN A 77 8.02 -13.36 -0.09
N HIS A 78 8.92 -12.46 0.25
CA HIS A 78 9.76 -11.74 -0.73
C HIS A 78 11.26 -11.72 -0.35
N GLY A 79 11.68 -12.65 0.54
CA GLY A 79 13.09 -12.78 0.96
C GLY A 79 13.50 -11.82 2.08
N GLY A 80 12.54 -11.23 2.81
CA GLY A 80 12.82 -10.34 3.94
C GLY A 80 13.47 -9.02 3.54
N ASN A 81 14.10 -8.34 4.50
CA ASN A 81 14.81 -7.09 4.27
C ASN A 81 16.17 -7.34 3.64
N VAL A 82 16.59 -6.45 2.76
CA VAL A 82 17.91 -6.50 2.13
C VAL A 82 18.89 -5.55 2.81
N GLN A 83 20.18 -5.67 2.49
CA GLN A 83 21.22 -4.74 2.97
C GLN A 83 20.80 -3.30 2.66
N PRO A 84 21.06 -2.34 3.57
CA PRO A 84 20.58 -0.95 3.43
C PRO A 84 20.94 -0.24 2.13
N THR A 85 22.02 -0.66 1.47
CA THR A 85 22.48 -0.09 0.19
C THR A 85 21.85 -0.75 -1.03
N TYR A 86 21.11 -1.85 -0.84
CA TYR A 86 20.50 -2.58 -1.94
C TYR A 86 19.02 -2.24 -2.12
N TYR A 87 18.57 -2.39 -3.36
CA TYR A 87 17.17 -2.20 -3.73
C TYR A 87 16.64 -3.50 -4.31
N LYS A 88 15.55 -3.99 -3.75
CA LYS A 88 14.88 -5.21 -4.21
C LYS A 88 13.85 -4.91 -5.27
N TYR A 89 13.77 -5.78 -6.27
CA TYR A 89 12.83 -5.68 -7.38
C TYR A 89 12.18 -7.03 -7.65
N LEU A 90 10.93 -6.98 -8.12
CA LEU A 90 10.27 -8.14 -8.73
C LEU A 90 10.81 -8.29 -10.16
N SER A 91 11.48 -9.38 -10.45
CA SER A 91 12.08 -9.64 -11.76
C SER A 91 11.15 -10.40 -12.70
N SER A 92 10.44 -11.38 -12.18
CA SER A 92 9.43 -12.12 -12.93
C SER A 92 8.40 -12.76 -12.02
N LEU A 93 7.27 -13.10 -12.59
CA LEU A 93 6.24 -13.89 -11.93
C LEU A 93 5.56 -14.80 -12.94
N HIS A 94 5.04 -15.92 -12.45
CA HIS A 94 4.02 -16.67 -13.16
C HIS A 94 2.87 -17.07 -12.23
N ALA A 95 1.71 -17.27 -12.82
CA ALA A 95 0.52 -17.70 -12.10
C ALA A 95 -0.30 -18.64 -12.98
N VAL A 96 -0.95 -19.61 -12.36
CA VAL A 96 -1.81 -20.57 -13.02
C VAL A 96 -3.04 -20.85 -12.13
N THR A 97 -4.12 -21.25 -12.78
CA THR A 97 -5.27 -21.85 -12.09
C THR A 97 -5.59 -23.21 -12.68
N ALA A 98 -5.86 -24.18 -11.82
CA ALA A 98 -6.28 -25.53 -12.18
C ALA A 98 -7.81 -25.73 -12.12
N ALA A 99 -8.56 -24.70 -11.68
CA ALA A 99 -10.01 -24.79 -11.54
C ALA A 99 -10.71 -24.49 -12.87
N ALA A 100 -11.55 -25.41 -13.30
CA ALA A 100 -12.15 -25.47 -14.65
C ALA A 100 -13.01 -24.25 -15.08
N THR A 101 -13.32 -23.32 -14.18
CA THR A 101 -14.25 -22.22 -14.47
C THR A 101 -13.70 -20.84 -14.05
N VAL A 102 -12.41 -20.74 -13.78
CA VAL A 102 -11.80 -19.50 -13.27
C VAL A 102 -11.24 -18.61 -14.38
N ALA A 103 -10.71 -19.21 -15.43
CA ALA A 103 -10.19 -18.46 -16.57
C ALA A 103 -11.31 -18.18 -17.60
N PRO A 104 -11.32 -16.98 -18.24
CA PRO A 104 -10.36 -15.91 -18.12
C PRO A 104 -10.55 -15.08 -16.85
N CYS A 105 -9.43 -14.69 -16.23
CA CYS A 105 -9.41 -13.78 -15.09
C CYS A 105 -8.11 -12.97 -15.09
N THR A 106 -8.00 -12.00 -14.19
CA THR A 106 -6.78 -11.23 -14.00
C THR A 106 -6.37 -11.26 -12.53
N LEU A 107 -5.11 -11.56 -12.26
CA LEU A 107 -4.52 -11.39 -10.93
C LEU A 107 -3.75 -10.08 -10.87
N ALA A 108 -3.91 -9.32 -9.80
CA ALA A 108 -3.10 -8.13 -9.52
C ALA A 108 -2.30 -8.36 -8.24
N LEU A 109 -0.98 -8.25 -8.32
CA LEU A 109 -0.09 -8.23 -7.17
C LEU A 109 -0.03 -6.81 -6.63
N VAL A 110 -0.36 -6.65 -5.36
CA VAL A 110 -0.38 -5.35 -4.68
C VAL A 110 0.44 -5.40 -3.39
N ASP A 111 1.08 -4.29 -3.04
CA ASP A 111 1.61 -4.05 -1.70
C ASP A 111 0.55 -3.31 -0.88
N VAL A 112 0.06 -3.93 0.19
CA VAL A 112 -0.91 -3.33 1.11
C VAL A 112 -0.15 -2.54 2.16
N ILE A 113 -0.31 -1.22 2.15
CA ILE A 113 0.43 -0.27 2.98
C ILE A 113 -0.20 -0.14 4.36
N GLY A 114 -1.52 -0.16 4.40
CA GLY A 114 -2.31 -0.06 5.61
C GLY A 114 -3.78 -0.05 5.29
N PHE A 115 -4.61 -0.03 6.32
CA PHE A 115 -6.06 -0.04 6.15
C PHE A 115 -6.77 0.73 7.27
N TYR A 116 -8.03 1.06 7.00
CA TYR A 116 -9.00 1.58 7.94
C TYR A 116 -10.16 0.61 8.00
N ARG A 117 -10.47 0.07 9.16
CA ARG A 117 -11.68 -0.72 9.39
C ARG A 117 -12.87 0.22 9.57
N VAL A 118 -14.00 -0.08 8.97
CA VAL A 118 -15.23 0.70 9.08
C VAL A 118 -16.33 -0.19 9.64
N THR A 119 -16.60 -0.04 10.93
CA THR A 119 -17.70 -0.72 11.64
C THR A 119 -18.94 0.17 11.78
N SER A 120 -18.76 1.47 11.61
CA SER A 120 -19.83 2.49 11.67
C SER A 120 -20.56 2.65 10.33
N VAL A 121 -20.93 1.52 9.72
CA VAL A 121 -21.54 1.44 8.38
C VAL A 121 -22.94 2.06 8.29
N THR A 122 -23.56 2.33 9.43
CA THR A 122 -24.88 2.99 9.51
C THR A 122 -24.80 4.51 9.45
N THR A 123 -23.62 5.09 9.64
CA THR A 123 -23.42 6.55 9.64
C THR A 123 -23.32 7.05 8.20
N THR A 124 -24.14 8.06 7.87
CA THR A 124 -24.24 8.60 6.49
C THR A 124 -23.52 9.94 6.31
N THR A 125 -23.06 10.56 7.40
CA THR A 125 -22.21 11.75 7.35
C THR A 125 -20.74 11.38 7.20
N ALA A 126 -19.93 12.33 6.71
CA ALA A 126 -18.47 12.14 6.63
C ALA A 126 -17.89 11.86 8.03
N GLN A 127 -17.20 10.75 8.16
CA GLN A 127 -16.60 10.29 9.41
C GLN A 127 -15.09 10.55 9.35
N ALA A 128 -14.59 11.33 10.31
CA ALA A 128 -13.16 11.61 10.42
C ALA A 128 -12.36 10.33 10.77
N THR A 129 -11.23 10.18 10.14
CA THR A 129 -10.28 9.08 10.42
C THR A 129 -9.25 9.51 11.45
N THR A 130 -8.68 8.54 12.15
CA THR A 130 -7.56 8.74 13.08
C THR A 130 -6.27 8.28 12.41
N ASN A 131 -5.33 9.23 12.20
CA ASN A 131 -4.06 9.03 11.54
C ASN A 131 -2.90 9.25 12.54
N THR A 132 -2.66 8.26 13.40
CA THR A 132 -1.54 8.32 14.34
C THR A 132 -0.23 8.05 13.60
N LEU A 133 0.75 8.97 13.71
CA LEU A 133 2.09 8.79 13.18
C LEU A 133 2.82 7.75 14.06
N ASN A 134 2.82 6.50 13.65
CA ASN A 134 3.31 5.37 14.45
C ASN A 134 4.59 4.73 13.88
N GLN A 135 5.11 5.26 12.78
CA GLN A 135 6.44 4.96 12.31
C GLN A 135 7.39 6.01 12.88
N SER A 136 8.53 5.60 13.46
CA SER A 136 9.44 6.54 14.12
C SER A 136 10.88 6.08 14.02
N ASP A 137 11.77 7.05 14.12
CA ASP A 137 13.19 6.82 14.25
C ASP A 137 13.88 8.02 14.92
N THR A 138 15.16 7.90 15.26
CA THR A 138 15.91 8.95 15.94
C THR A 138 16.92 9.64 15.01
N PHE A 139 17.23 10.90 15.32
CA PHE A 139 18.18 11.70 14.54
C PHE A 139 18.95 12.68 15.41
N THR A 140 20.08 13.15 14.89
CA THR A 140 20.81 14.32 15.38
C THR A 140 20.80 15.41 14.32
N ALA A 141 20.98 16.68 14.71
CA ALA A 141 21.05 17.81 13.80
C ALA A 141 22.37 18.55 13.92
N ASP A 142 22.86 19.06 12.80
CA ASP A 142 24.06 19.89 12.69
C ASP A 142 23.65 21.30 12.28
N ALA A 143 23.92 22.27 13.16
CA ALA A 143 23.62 23.70 12.96
C ALA A 143 24.46 24.36 11.87
N GLY A 144 25.63 23.82 11.56
CA GLY A 144 26.51 24.40 10.54
C GLY A 144 26.13 24.06 9.11
N THR A 145 25.34 23.02 8.93
CA THR A 145 24.99 22.47 7.61
C THR A 145 23.50 22.31 7.38
N ASP A 146 22.65 22.50 8.41
CA ASP A 146 21.21 22.21 8.42
C ASP A 146 20.89 20.73 8.15
N ILE A 147 21.88 19.84 8.35
CA ILE A 147 21.76 18.43 8.07
C ILE A 147 21.33 17.67 9.33
N CYS A 148 20.31 16.84 9.16
CA CYS A 148 19.91 15.84 10.14
C CYS A 148 20.54 14.48 9.77
N THR A 149 21.16 13.82 10.75
CA THR A 149 21.76 12.49 10.58
C THR A 149 20.91 11.45 11.30
N TRP A 150 20.58 10.39 10.61
CA TRP A 150 19.83 9.25 11.16
C TRP A 150 20.68 8.49 12.18
N THR A 151 20.13 8.09 13.33
CA THR A 151 20.95 7.57 14.43
C THR A 151 20.57 6.18 14.93
N SER A 152 19.36 5.71 14.71
CA SER A 152 18.91 4.41 15.24
C SER A 152 19.31 3.24 14.37
N THR A 153 19.47 3.46 13.08
CA THR A 153 19.92 2.46 12.09
C THR A 153 21.09 3.03 11.30
N ALA A 154 21.89 2.16 10.69
CA ALA A 154 23.03 2.58 9.89
C ALA A 154 22.66 3.48 8.69
N ASN A 155 21.39 3.40 8.25
CA ASN A 155 20.90 4.18 7.11
C ASN A 155 19.43 4.60 7.33
N ILE A 156 19.04 5.71 6.71
CA ILE A 156 17.65 6.11 6.56
C ILE A 156 16.89 4.97 5.87
N PRO A 157 15.77 4.49 6.42
CA PRO A 157 14.97 3.47 5.77
C PRO A 157 14.71 3.82 4.31
N SER A 158 14.93 2.87 3.41
CA SER A 158 14.85 3.10 1.97
C SER A 158 13.46 3.56 1.50
N ASN A 159 12.47 3.43 2.37
CA ASN A 159 11.09 3.88 2.17
C ASN A 159 10.84 5.35 2.54
N ILE A 160 11.76 6.03 3.23
CA ILE A 160 11.68 7.48 3.44
C ILE A 160 12.09 8.18 2.15
N LEU A 161 11.20 9.01 1.64
CA LEU A 161 11.33 9.71 0.37
C LEU A 161 11.30 11.23 0.60
N THR A 162 11.89 11.98 -0.30
CA THR A 162 11.70 13.45 -0.33
C THR A 162 10.21 13.75 -0.46
N GLY A 163 9.73 14.72 0.34
CA GLY A 163 8.32 15.05 0.44
C GLY A 163 7.53 14.23 1.48
N THR A 164 8.18 13.29 2.19
CA THR A 164 7.54 12.60 3.33
C THR A 164 7.19 13.61 4.41
N ARG A 165 5.91 13.67 4.80
CA ARG A 165 5.45 14.48 5.93
C ARG A 165 5.84 13.80 7.25
N VAL A 166 6.47 14.56 8.11
CA VAL A 166 6.96 14.11 9.42
C VAL A 166 6.60 15.09 10.52
N ARG A 167 6.55 14.60 11.77
CA ARG A 167 6.53 15.41 12.99
C ARG A 167 7.68 15.04 13.89
N LEU A 168 8.08 15.98 14.72
CA LEU A 168 9.23 15.82 15.59
C LEU A 168 8.82 15.81 17.05
N THR A 169 9.50 14.96 17.83
CA THR A 169 9.45 14.97 19.30
C THR A 169 10.86 14.93 19.86
N THR A 170 11.04 15.27 21.13
CA THR A 170 12.33 15.23 21.80
C THR A 170 12.18 14.94 23.29
N SER A 171 13.18 14.35 23.89
CA SER A 171 13.27 14.22 25.36
C SER A 171 13.88 15.45 26.04
N GLY A 172 14.35 16.42 25.24
CA GLY A 172 14.94 17.67 25.70
C GLY A 172 14.37 18.87 24.92
N THR A 173 15.25 19.64 24.27
CA THR A 173 14.89 20.79 23.40
C THR A 173 15.20 20.43 21.96
N LEU A 174 14.23 20.60 21.05
CA LEU A 174 14.50 20.45 19.61
C LEU A 174 15.56 21.48 19.14
N PRO A 175 16.29 21.14 18.06
CA PRO A 175 17.16 22.11 17.38
C PRO A 175 16.42 23.41 17.06
N ALA A 176 17.08 24.55 17.25
CA ALA A 176 16.47 25.85 16.98
C ALA A 176 16.10 25.97 15.49
N GLY A 177 14.91 26.49 15.21
CA GLY A 177 14.25 26.47 13.90
C GLY A 177 13.20 25.36 13.77
N LEU A 178 13.17 24.40 14.71
CA LEU A 178 12.21 23.28 14.72
C LEU A 178 11.28 23.34 15.95
N ALA A 179 10.07 22.83 15.80
CA ALA A 179 9.05 22.79 16.85
C ALA A 179 8.33 21.44 16.89
N THR A 180 7.82 21.05 18.06
CA THR A 180 6.93 19.91 18.22
C THR A 180 5.56 20.22 17.63
N ALA A 181 4.76 19.17 17.34
CA ALA A 181 3.40 19.26 16.78
C ALA A 181 3.29 20.05 15.45
N THR A 182 4.41 20.31 14.79
CA THR A 182 4.49 20.99 13.49
C THR A 182 4.79 19.96 12.40
N ASP A 183 4.12 20.08 11.26
CA ASP A 183 4.40 19.24 10.10
C ASP A 183 5.60 19.78 9.33
N TYR A 184 6.58 18.91 9.11
CA TYR A 184 7.76 19.14 8.28
C TYR A 184 7.80 18.14 7.13
N TYR A 185 8.65 18.42 6.14
CA TYR A 185 8.79 17.58 4.95
C TYR A 185 10.26 17.24 4.73
N VAL A 186 10.55 15.97 4.55
CA VAL A 186 11.91 15.45 4.38
C VAL A 186 12.48 15.87 3.02
N ILE A 187 13.72 16.36 3.01
CA ILE A 187 14.60 16.43 1.85
C ILE A 187 15.66 15.35 2.04
N LYS A 188 15.53 14.22 1.36
CA LYS A 188 16.51 13.12 1.48
C LYS A 188 17.78 13.45 0.73
N SER A 189 18.88 13.69 1.45
CA SER A 189 20.17 14.11 0.89
C SER A 189 21.07 12.91 0.57
N SER A 190 21.02 11.86 1.39
CA SER A 190 21.79 10.62 1.20
C SER A 190 21.09 9.44 1.85
N ASP A 191 21.75 8.29 1.94
CA ASP A 191 21.23 7.14 2.68
C ASP A 191 21.32 7.29 4.21
N THR A 192 22.05 8.28 4.71
CA THR A 192 22.23 8.52 6.16
C THR A 192 21.76 9.89 6.59
N THR A 193 21.55 10.83 5.67
CA THR A 193 21.29 12.23 5.97
C THR A 193 20.06 12.78 5.26
N PHE A 194 19.38 13.69 5.92
CA PHE A 194 18.24 14.43 5.39
C PHE A 194 18.24 15.86 5.92
N GLN A 195 17.46 16.71 5.28
CA GLN A 195 17.13 18.04 5.75
C GLN A 195 15.61 18.15 5.88
N LEU A 196 15.14 19.20 6.53
CA LEU A 196 13.72 19.44 6.76
C LEU A 196 13.28 20.73 6.04
N ALA A 197 12.07 20.71 5.52
CA ALA A 197 11.42 21.84 4.89
C ALA A 197 10.07 22.15 5.55
N THR A 198 9.59 23.39 5.44
CA THR A 198 8.31 23.85 5.99
C THR A 198 7.10 23.44 5.13
N SER A 199 7.32 23.00 3.90
CA SER A 199 6.26 22.57 2.99
C SER A 199 6.75 21.49 2.03
N TYR A 200 5.82 20.74 1.44
CA TYR A 200 6.12 19.78 0.38
C TYR A 200 6.82 20.45 -0.81
N ALA A 201 6.34 21.63 -1.23
CA ALA A 201 6.94 22.37 -2.33
C ALA A 201 8.40 22.75 -2.07
N ASN A 202 8.70 23.24 -0.84
CA ASN A 202 10.04 23.53 -0.41
C ASN A 202 10.93 22.28 -0.36
N ALA A 203 10.38 21.15 0.09
CA ALA A 203 11.13 19.89 0.11
C ALA A 203 11.52 19.43 -1.30
N VAL A 204 10.59 19.51 -2.25
CA VAL A 204 10.86 19.15 -3.66
C VAL A 204 11.85 20.14 -4.31
N ALA A 205 11.77 21.41 -3.95
CA ALA A 205 12.71 22.45 -4.42
C ALA A 205 14.08 22.39 -3.73
N GLY A 206 14.25 21.59 -2.67
CA GLY A 206 15.50 21.52 -1.90
C GLY A 206 15.71 22.73 -0.99
N THR A 207 14.65 23.45 -0.61
CA THR A 207 14.71 24.61 0.30
C THR A 207 14.52 24.12 1.73
N GLN A 208 15.63 24.04 2.48
CA GLN A 208 15.65 23.56 3.86
C GLN A 208 15.36 24.67 4.88
N ILE A 209 15.08 24.24 6.11
CA ILE A 209 14.98 25.09 7.29
C ILE A 209 16.38 25.35 7.81
N ASN A 210 16.65 26.60 8.20
CA ASN A 210 17.88 26.99 8.90
C ASN A 210 17.83 26.47 10.35
N ILE A 211 18.77 25.59 10.70
CA ILE A 211 18.96 25.02 12.04
C ILE A 211 20.15 25.76 12.69
N THR A 212 19.92 26.43 13.81
CA THR A 212 20.96 27.29 14.43
C THR A 212 21.58 26.69 15.68
N ASP A 213 21.10 25.55 16.18
CA ASP A 213 21.74 24.74 17.21
C ASP A 213 21.36 23.26 17.05
N ALA A 214 22.02 22.37 17.78
CA ALA A 214 21.77 20.93 17.71
C ALA A 214 20.64 20.46 18.64
N GLY A 215 20.08 21.33 19.47
CA GLY A 215 19.14 20.96 20.52
C GLY A 215 19.78 20.13 21.63
N THR A 216 18.94 19.54 22.47
CA THR A 216 19.36 18.65 23.59
C THR A 216 18.46 17.43 23.69
N GLY A 217 18.99 16.32 24.22
CA GLY A 217 18.26 15.08 24.37
C GLY A 217 18.17 14.26 23.08
N THR A 218 17.30 13.28 23.08
CA THR A 218 17.04 12.41 21.91
C THR A 218 15.92 13.00 21.06
N HIS A 219 16.23 13.27 19.81
CA HIS A 219 15.24 13.75 18.83
C HIS A 219 14.66 12.59 18.06
N THR A 220 13.34 12.58 17.90
CA THR A 220 12.60 11.53 17.18
C THR A 220 11.81 12.15 16.03
N VAL A 221 11.88 11.54 14.87
CA VAL A 221 11.07 11.83 13.69
C VAL A 221 10.00 10.76 13.54
N THR A 222 8.74 11.16 13.30
CA THR A 222 7.60 10.26 13.15
C THR A 222 6.86 10.50 11.83
N TRP A 223 6.31 9.43 11.21
CA TRP A 223 5.55 9.51 9.96
C TRP A 223 4.41 8.48 9.91
N LEU A 224 3.52 8.58 8.90
CA LEU A 224 2.30 7.77 8.81
C LEU A 224 2.51 6.47 8.02
N LEU A 225 2.82 6.58 6.73
CA LEU A 225 2.87 5.42 5.85
C LEU A 225 4.16 4.64 6.02
N PRO A 226 4.13 3.33 6.24
CA PRO A 226 5.34 2.52 6.43
C PRO A 226 6.18 2.41 5.15
N ARG A 227 5.57 2.60 3.98
CA ARG A 227 6.20 2.60 2.65
C ARG A 227 5.51 3.62 1.76
N TYR A 228 6.15 4.01 0.64
CA TYR A 228 5.64 5.07 -0.26
C TYR A 228 5.24 6.32 0.53
N THR A 229 6.12 6.75 1.40
CA THR A 229 5.84 7.65 2.53
C THR A 229 5.31 9.03 2.15
N ASN A 230 5.55 9.46 0.89
CA ASN A 230 4.93 10.65 0.31
C ASN A 230 3.57 10.37 -0.37
N GLY A 231 3.11 9.11 -0.41
CA GLY A 231 1.85 8.71 -1.02
C GLY A 231 1.87 8.55 -2.53
N ALA A 232 3.01 8.71 -3.19
CA ALA A 232 3.07 8.67 -4.66
C ALA A 232 2.68 7.29 -5.24
N GLY A 233 1.64 7.29 -6.08
CA GLY A 233 1.08 6.10 -6.69
C GLY A 233 0.31 5.17 -5.73
N VAL A 234 0.08 5.61 -4.51
CA VAL A 234 -0.79 4.90 -3.54
C VAL A 234 -2.25 5.14 -3.92
N GLN A 235 -3.03 4.08 -3.93
CA GLN A 235 -4.44 4.09 -4.27
C GLN A 235 -5.26 3.46 -3.14
N ALA A 236 -6.57 3.63 -3.16
CA ALA A 236 -7.48 3.03 -2.19
C ALA A 236 -8.39 1.99 -2.83
N ILE A 237 -8.69 0.94 -2.08
CA ILE A 237 -9.75 -0.02 -2.38
C ILE A 237 -10.72 -0.10 -1.20
N PHE A 238 -12.01 -0.21 -1.49
CA PHE A 238 -13.03 -0.59 -0.51
C PHE A 238 -13.32 -2.08 -0.67
N PHE A 239 -13.29 -2.86 0.39
CA PHE A 239 -13.64 -4.26 0.31
C PHE A 239 -14.39 -4.74 1.55
N ASN A 240 -15.30 -5.69 1.37
CA ASN A 240 -15.95 -6.36 2.47
C ASN A 240 -14.92 -7.16 3.27
N SER A 241 -14.71 -6.80 4.52
CA SER A 241 -13.71 -7.39 5.41
C SER A 241 -14.28 -8.36 6.42
N ASN A 242 -15.60 -8.53 6.49
CA ASN A 242 -16.28 -9.42 7.42
C ASN A 242 -17.02 -10.57 6.73
N ALA A 243 -17.23 -11.67 7.48
CA ALA A 243 -18.08 -12.77 7.05
C ALA A 243 -19.58 -12.37 7.03
N THR A 244 -19.97 -11.39 7.84
CA THR A 244 -21.33 -10.84 7.83
C THR A 244 -21.50 -9.97 6.58
N PRO A 245 -22.50 -10.29 5.73
CA PRO A 245 -22.80 -9.47 4.56
C PRO A 245 -23.14 -8.03 4.95
N LEU A 246 -22.76 -7.08 4.12
CA LEU A 246 -23.29 -5.72 4.18
C LEU A 246 -24.78 -5.76 3.87
N GLY A 247 -25.57 -4.92 4.55
CA GLY A 247 -27.01 -4.81 4.31
C GLY A 247 -27.36 -4.42 2.87
N ALA A 248 -28.63 -4.58 2.51
CA ALA A 248 -29.12 -4.47 1.12
C ALA A 248 -28.99 -3.08 0.47
N ALA A 249 -28.58 -2.06 1.20
CA ALA A 249 -28.38 -0.72 0.65
C ALA A 249 -27.20 -0.69 -0.35
N THR A 250 -27.28 0.26 -1.27
CA THR A 250 -26.23 0.51 -2.28
C THR A 250 -25.73 1.96 -2.14
N PRO A 251 -24.98 2.29 -1.06
CA PRO A 251 -24.49 3.64 -0.88
C PRO A 251 -23.42 4.00 -1.92
N ASN A 252 -23.29 5.30 -2.18
CA ASN A 252 -22.05 5.82 -2.75
C ASN A 252 -21.03 5.93 -1.61
N LEU A 253 -19.84 5.44 -1.83
CA LEU A 253 -18.72 5.57 -0.92
C LEU A 253 -17.79 6.68 -1.40
N SER A 254 -17.37 7.55 -0.52
CA SER A 254 -16.44 8.63 -0.85
C SER A 254 -15.34 8.74 0.20
N LEU A 255 -14.19 9.25 -0.24
CA LEU A 255 -13.04 9.56 0.61
C LEU A 255 -12.73 11.05 0.54
N GLY A 256 -12.50 11.67 1.69
CA GLY A 256 -11.69 12.88 1.77
C GLY A 256 -10.26 12.49 2.08
N TYR A 257 -9.29 13.06 1.39
CA TYR A 257 -7.89 12.64 1.51
C TYR A 257 -6.90 13.79 1.31
N THR A 258 -5.66 13.54 1.70
CA THR A 258 -4.48 14.34 1.35
C THR A 258 -3.74 13.62 0.23
N ASN A 259 -3.48 14.31 -0.88
CA ASN A 259 -2.80 13.71 -2.02
C ASN A 259 -1.27 13.60 -1.82
N SER A 260 -0.59 12.99 -2.78
CA SER A 260 0.86 12.79 -2.74
C SER A 260 1.68 14.10 -2.81
N SER A 261 1.09 15.20 -3.25
CA SER A 261 1.67 16.55 -3.18
C SER A 261 1.34 17.27 -1.87
N GLN A 262 0.81 16.55 -0.88
CA GLN A 262 0.41 17.06 0.44
C GLN A 262 -0.67 18.15 0.38
N THR A 263 -1.45 18.20 -0.70
CA THR A 263 -2.64 19.05 -0.78
C THR A 263 -3.76 18.36 0.00
N THR A 264 -4.26 19.03 1.03
CA THR A 264 -5.39 18.61 1.86
C THR A 264 -6.73 18.91 1.19
N SER A 265 -7.82 18.42 1.76
CA SER A 265 -9.20 18.70 1.29
C SER A 265 -9.47 18.20 -0.14
N ARG A 266 -8.76 17.15 -0.56
CA ARG A 266 -9.09 16.41 -1.79
C ARG A 266 -10.24 15.46 -1.50
N ALA A 267 -11.08 15.22 -2.49
CA ALA A 267 -12.20 14.28 -2.37
C ALA A 267 -12.33 13.41 -3.62
N THR A 268 -12.69 12.16 -3.43
CA THR A 268 -13.11 11.31 -4.55
C THR A 268 -14.43 11.81 -5.12
N PRO A 269 -14.73 11.58 -6.40
CA PRO A 269 -16.04 11.91 -6.96
C PRO A 269 -17.17 11.30 -6.12
N THR A 270 -18.16 12.12 -5.73
CA THR A 270 -19.29 11.70 -4.87
C THR A 270 -20.31 10.80 -5.57
N THR A 271 -20.20 10.67 -6.88
CA THR A 271 -21.13 9.92 -7.72
C THR A 271 -20.68 8.49 -7.99
N LEU A 272 -19.72 7.97 -7.22
CA LEU A 272 -19.26 6.60 -7.40
C LEU A 272 -20.26 5.62 -6.76
N PRO A 273 -21.12 4.96 -7.54
CA PRO A 273 -22.00 3.94 -7.03
C PRO A 273 -21.15 2.71 -6.68
N VAL A 274 -21.03 2.43 -5.42
CA VAL A 274 -20.17 1.35 -4.94
C VAL A 274 -20.94 0.29 -4.18
N GLY A 275 -22.22 0.50 -4.03
CA GLY A 275 -22.99 -0.34 -3.19
C GLY A 275 -23.45 -1.60 -3.89
N LYS A 276 -22.67 -2.64 -3.85
CA LYS A 276 -23.23 -3.98 -3.94
C LYS A 276 -23.57 -4.48 -2.54
N THR A 277 -24.70 -5.15 -2.40
CA THR A 277 -24.98 -6.04 -1.30
C THR A 277 -23.86 -7.07 -1.30
N ALA A 278 -22.82 -6.86 -0.49
CA ALA A 278 -21.65 -7.71 -0.50
C ALA A 278 -21.97 -8.98 0.28
N ALA A 279 -22.52 -9.97 -0.40
CA ALA A 279 -22.68 -11.31 0.15
C ALA A 279 -21.32 -12.02 0.36
N SER A 280 -20.27 -11.57 -0.34
CA SER A 280 -18.93 -12.16 -0.25
C SER A 280 -18.01 -11.36 0.67
N ASN A 281 -17.33 -12.05 1.57
CA ASN A 281 -16.35 -11.49 2.52
C ASN A 281 -15.02 -11.05 1.90
N SER A 282 -14.93 -11.02 0.59
CA SER A 282 -13.71 -10.62 -0.13
C SER A 282 -13.99 -9.63 -1.27
N LEU A 283 -15.28 -9.33 -1.52
CA LEU A 283 -15.70 -8.49 -2.64
C LEU A 283 -15.14 -7.08 -2.49
N ILE A 284 -14.49 -6.59 -3.56
CA ILE A 284 -14.13 -5.18 -3.68
C ILE A 284 -15.39 -4.41 -4.07
N LEU A 285 -15.78 -3.47 -3.22
CA LEU A 285 -17.07 -2.79 -3.32
C LEU A 285 -17.13 -1.80 -4.49
N TYR A 286 -15.99 -1.25 -4.88
CA TYR A 286 -15.89 -0.41 -6.05
C TYR A 286 -15.48 -1.25 -7.27
N THR A 287 -16.41 -1.49 -8.16
CA THR A 287 -16.18 -2.20 -9.43
C THR A 287 -16.45 -1.33 -10.65
N GLY A 288 -16.57 -0.02 -10.45
CA GLY A 288 -16.95 0.92 -11.50
C GLY A 288 -18.45 0.90 -11.83
N ALA A 289 -18.96 1.96 -12.39
CA ALA A 289 -20.33 2.04 -12.88
C ALA A 289 -20.56 1.01 -14.00
N THR A 290 -21.79 0.52 -14.09
CA THR A 290 -22.26 -0.44 -15.08
C THR A 290 -21.62 -0.25 -16.47
N GLY A 291 -20.87 -1.22 -16.91
CA GLY A 291 -20.44 -1.41 -18.30
C GLY A 291 -18.98 -1.13 -18.61
N SER A 292 -18.32 -0.16 -18.03
CA SER A 292 -16.94 0.23 -18.37
C SER A 292 -15.91 0.14 -17.25
N GLY A 293 -16.35 -0.06 -16.00
CA GLY A 293 -15.48 -0.11 -14.81
C GLY A 293 -14.86 -1.48 -14.52
N LYS A 294 -15.03 -2.42 -15.39
CA LYS A 294 -14.69 -3.84 -15.21
C LYS A 294 -13.20 -4.14 -14.98
N TYR A 295 -12.34 -3.20 -15.30
CA TYR A 295 -10.88 -3.38 -15.21
C TYR A 295 -10.22 -2.57 -14.10
N ASN A 296 -11.00 -1.77 -13.36
CA ASN A 296 -10.48 -0.95 -12.28
C ASN A 296 -11.11 -1.35 -10.94
N TYR A 297 -10.27 -1.63 -9.96
CA TYR A 297 -10.68 -1.97 -8.60
C TYR A 297 -10.33 -0.85 -7.60
N THR A 298 -9.60 0.15 -8.04
CA THR A 298 -9.19 1.27 -7.19
C THR A 298 -10.18 2.42 -7.28
N VAL A 299 -10.32 3.16 -6.20
CA VAL A 299 -11.15 4.37 -6.16
C VAL A 299 -10.50 5.44 -7.02
N PRO A 300 -11.23 6.08 -7.95
CA PRO A 300 -10.67 7.17 -8.74
C PRO A 300 -10.38 8.37 -7.87
N LEU A 301 -9.21 8.96 -8.06
CA LEU A 301 -8.80 10.18 -7.39
C LEU A 301 -9.31 11.42 -8.13
N GLN A 302 -9.26 12.57 -7.49
CA GLN A 302 -9.54 13.85 -8.14
C GLN A 302 -8.51 14.09 -9.25
N SER A 303 -8.96 14.71 -10.33
CA SER A 303 -8.10 15.01 -11.50
C SER A 303 -6.81 15.71 -11.09
N GLY A 304 -5.70 15.25 -11.62
CA GLY A 304 -4.36 15.75 -11.34
C GLY A 304 -3.65 15.11 -10.15
N ASP A 305 -4.33 14.28 -9.34
CA ASP A 305 -3.72 13.60 -8.20
C ASP A 305 -3.00 12.32 -8.63
N ALA A 306 -1.78 12.13 -8.11
CA ALA A 306 -0.94 10.98 -8.41
C ALA A 306 -0.90 9.93 -7.28
N GLY A 307 -1.66 10.12 -6.20
CA GLY A 307 -1.74 9.17 -5.10
C GLY A 307 -2.25 9.76 -3.78
N ILE A 308 -2.41 8.90 -2.79
CA ILE A 308 -2.96 9.20 -1.46
C ILE A 308 -1.83 9.15 -0.43
N ALA A 309 -1.59 10.23 0.29
CA ALA A 309 -0.69 10.27 1.45
C ALA A 309 -1.44 9.94 2.76
N GLU A 310 -2.73 10.28 2.84
CA GLU A 310 -3.54 10.11 4.04
C GLU A 310 -5.03 10.14 3.68
N ILE A 311 -5.86 9.29 4.30
CA ILE A 311 -7.31 9.43 4.25
C ILE A 311 -7.74 10.27 5.45
N ASN A 312 -8.54 11.29 5.22
CA ASN A 312 -9.01 12.22 6.25
C ASN A 312 -10.46 11.93 6.69
N THR A 313 -11.29 11.49 5.73
CA THR A 313 -12.68 11.12 6.00
C THR A 313 -13.13 9.96 5.12
N ILE A 314 -14.08 9.18 5.64
CA ILE A 314 -14.79 8.12 4.92
C ILE A 314 -16.28 8.38 5.06
N GLN A 315 -17.04 8.26 3.96
CA GLN A 315 -18.48 8.52 3.98
C GLN A 315 -19.26 7.49 3.19
N ASN A 316 -20.38 7.06 3.74
CA ASN A 316 -21.45 6.34 3.08
C ASN A 316 -22.59 7.31 2.76
N SER A 317 -23.11 7.34 1.55
CA SER A 317 -24.28 8.18 1.24
C SER A 317 -25.60 7.63 1.84
N THR A 318 -25.64 6.34 2.13
CA THR A 318 -26.78 5.63 2.71
C THR A 318 -26.28 4.57 3.69
N SER A 319 -27.04 4.25 4.71
CA SER A 319 -26.71 3.23 5.71
C SER A 319 -26.71 1.83 5.08
N TYR A 320 -25.66 1.04 5.36
CA TYR A 320 -25.65 -0.39 5.06
C TYR A 320 -26.48 -1.25 6.03
N VAL A 321 -26.90 -0.70 7.15
CA VAL A 321 -27.67 -1.36 8.21
C VAL A 321 -26.88 -2.43 8.98
N SER A 322 -26.02 -3.22 8.31
CA SER A 322 -25.25 -4.31 8.93
C SER A 322 -23.93 -4.55 8.20
N GLY A 323 -23.08 -5.37 8.79
CA GLY A 323 -21.78 -5.75 8.26
C GLY A 323 -20.68 -4.74 8.60
N GLU A 324 -19.54 -4.88 7.94
CA GLU A 324 -18.42 -3.96 8.01
C GLU A 324 -17.58 -4.07 6.73
N TYR A 325 -16.84 -3.03 6.42
CA TYR A 325 -15.88 -3.05 5.33
C TYR A 325 -14.55 -2.41 5.75
N SER A 326 -13.54 -2.59 4.94
CA SER A 326 -12.26 -1.91 5.13
C SER A 326 -11.88 -1.10 3.90
N VAL A 327 -11.15 -0.03 4.13
CA VAL A 327 -10.49 0.76 3.09
C VAL A 327 -9.00 0.48 3.20
N ALA A 328 -8.42 -0.19 2.19
CA ALA A 328 -6.99 -0.43 2.15
C ALA A 328 -6.29 0.58 1.25
N LEU A 329 -5.17 1.11 1.72
CA LEU A 329 -4.19 1.81 0.91
C LEU A 329 -3.24 0.77 0.29
N ILE A 330 -3.14 0.79 -1.02
CA ILE A 330 -2.38 -0.19 -1.79
C ILE A 330 -1.46 0.51 -2.81
N LYS A 331 -0.39 -0.20 -3.17
CA LYS A 331 0.39 0.09 -4.38
C LYS A 331 0.32 -1.12 -5.30
N GLU A 332 -0.22 -0.94 -6.49
CA GLU A 332 -0.15 -1.99 -7.51
C GLU A 332 1.30 -2.19 -7.96
N ILE A 333 1.73 -3.44 -7.96
CA ILE A 333 3.07 -3.85 -8.40
C ILE A 333 2.99 -4.29 -9.86
N THR A 334 2.09 -5.22 -10.17
CA THR A 334 1.91 -5.73 -11.54
C THR A 334 0.59 -6.50 -11.66
N ARG A 335 0.18 -6.77 -12.90
CA ARG A 335 -0.96 -7.66 -13.23
C ARG A 335 -0.52 -8.79 -14.14
N VAL A 336 -1.18 -9.93 -13.98
CA VAL A 336 -1.02 -11.08 -14.88
C VAL A 336 -2.39 -11.59 -15.31
N PRO A 337 -2.68 -11.61 -16.63
CA PRO A 337 -3.89 -12.22 -17.15
C PRO A 337 -3.75 -13.76 -17.20
N LEU A 338 -4.79 -14.46 -16.82
CA LEU A 338 -4.94 -15.90 -16.98
C LEU A 338 -6.04 -16.16 -18.00
N SER A 339 -5.66 -16.40 -19.23
CA SER A 339 -6.60 -16.51 -20.36
C SER A 339 -7.22 -17.90 -20.47
N THR A 340 -6.49 -18.93 -20.06
CA THR A 340 -6.90 -20.33 -20.26
C THR A 340 -6.57 -21.17 -19.03
N LEU A 341 -7.44 -22.14 -18.73
CA LEU A 341 -7.25 -23.12 -17.69
C LEU A 341 -5.94 -23.90 -17.88
N GLY A 342 -5.18 -24.06 -16.79
CA GLY A 342 -3.94 -24.84 -16.77
C GLY A 342 -2.77 -24.22 -17.55
N LEU A 343 -2.99 -23.10 -18.25
CA LEU A 343 -1.93 -22.36 -18.89
C LEU A 343 -1.46 -21.24 -17.96
N ALA A 344 -0.14 -21.20 -17.71
CA ALA A 344 0.43 -20.13 -16.90
C ALA A 344 0.37 -18.78 -17.61
N GLY A 345 -0.08 -17.77 -16.89
CA GLY A 345 0.17 -16.38 -17.25
C GLY A 345 1.53 -15.99 -16.70
N GLU A 346 2.37 -15.40 -17.52
CA GLU A 346 3.73 -15.02 -17.16
C GLU A 346 3.98 -13.54 -17.38
N ARG A 347 4.84 -12.96 -16.54
CA ARG A 347 5.37 -11.61 -16.73
C ARG A 347 6.87 -11.66 -16.47
N ASN A 348 7.63 -11.29 -17.48
CA ASN A 348 9.07 -11.09 -17.35
C ASN A 348 9.36 -9.58 -17.32
N LEU A 349 9.42 -9.04 -16.11
CA LEU A 349 9.53 -7.60 -15.88
C LEU A 349 10.90 -7.04 -16.27
N LEU A 350 11.91 -7.91 -16.53
CA LEU A 350 13.19 -7.51 -17.08
C LEU A 350 13.07 -6.89 -18.48
N PHE A 351 12.08 -7.31 -19.27
CA PHE A 351 11.91 -6.91 -20.65
C PHE A 351 10.64 -6.08 -20.92
N GLU A 352 9.68 -6.09 -20.01
CA GLU A 352 8.37 -5.48 -20.21
C GLU A 352 8.27 -4.05 -19.69
N TYR A 353 9.09 -3.67 -18.72
CA TYR A 353 9.07 -2.34 -18.11
C TYR A 353 10.39 -1.60 -18.31
N PRO A 354 10.36 -0.28 -18.46
CA PRO A 354 11.58 0.53 -18.48
C PRO A 354 12.31 0.54 -17.12
N SER A 355 11.61 0.14 -16.03
CA SER A 355 12.17 -0.06 -14.69
C SER A 355 11.42 -1.17 -13.98
N PHE A 356 12.14 -2.01 -13.22
CA PHE A 356 11.52 -3.03 -12.40
C PHE A 356 10.65 -2.43 -11.31
N PRO A 357 9.51 -3.08 -10.98
CA PRO A 357 8.76 -2.71 -9.79
C PRO A 357 9.61 -2.93 -8.54
N ARG A 358 9.88 -1.86 -7.81
CA ARG A 358 10.60 -1.91 -6.54
C ARG A 358 9.74 -2.55 -5.47
N ILE A 359 10.33 -3.45 -4.69
CA ILE A 359 9.74 -4.05 -3.49
C ILE A 359 10.48 -3.48 -2.29
N TYR A 360 9.79 -2.71 -1.47
CA TYR A 360 10.37 -2.13 -0.26
C TYR A 360 10.51 -3.18 0.84
N ASP A 361 11.43 -2.95 1.76
CA ASP A 361 11.54 -3.72 2.98
C ASP A 361 10.24 -3.63 3.78
N GLY A 362 9.81 -4.76 4.33
CA GLY A 362 8.53 -4.87 4.99
C GLY A 362 7.31 -4.80 4.07
N ALA A 363 7.48 -4.99 2.74
CA ALA A 363 6.35 -5.02 1.80
C ALA A 363 5.36 -6.13 2.14
N ALA A 364 4.08 -5.77 2.20
CA ALA A 364 2.99 -6.70 2.47
C ALA A 364 2.30 -7.05 1.15
N LEU A 365 2.84 -8.07 0.48
CA LEU A 365 2.39 -8.47 -0.85
C LEU A 365 1.18 -9.38 -0.79
N TYR A 366 0.15 -9.03 -1.56
CA TYR A 366 -1.12 -9.75 -1.65
C TYR A 366 -1.61 -9.83 -3.09
N TRP A 367 -2.49 -10.80 -3.33
CA TRP A 367 -3.18 -10.94 -4.60
C TRP A 367 -4.62 -10.42 -4.53
N LEU A 368 -5.01 -9.73 -5.60
CA LEU A 368 -6.40 -9.45 -5.95
C LEU A 368 -6.75 -10.26 -7.21
N VAL A 369 -8.02 -10.67 -7.34
CA VAL A 369 -8.51 -11.37 -8.53
C VAL A 369 -9.67 -10.62 -9.15
N GLY A 370 -9.57 -10.33 -10.44
CA GLY A 370 -10.66 -9.83 -11.28
C GLY A 370 -11.24 -10.96 -12.10
N SER A 371 -12.48 -11.34 -11.80
CA SER A 371 -13.17 -12.45 -12.46
C SER A 371 -13.68 -12.03 -13.84
N GLY A 372 -13.24 -12.67 -14.91
CA GLY A 372 -13.80 -12.48 -16.26
C GLY A 372 -15.12 -13.25 -16.48
N LEU A 373 -15.30 -14.34 -15.75
CA LEU A 373 -16.50 -15.18 -15.74
C LEU A 373 -17.01 -15.36 -14.33
N ALA A 374 -18.20 -15.95 -14.17
CA ALA A 374 -18.66 -16.40 -12.87
C ALA A 374 -17.67 -17.46 -12.33
N THR A 375 -17.09 -17.19 -11.16
CA THR A 375 -16.05 -18.04 -10.58
C THR A 375 -16.63 -18.77 -9.38
N PRO A 376 -16.59 -20.12 -9.36
CA PRO A 376 -17.12 -20.89 -8.25
C PRO A 376 -16.27 -20.66 -6.98
N THR A 377 -16.87 -20.97 -5.84
CA THR A 377 -16.16 -21.10 -4.57
C THR A 377 -15.11 -22.21 -4.64
N ASN A 378 -14.06 -22.12 -3.82
CA ASN A 378 -12.97 -23.10 -3.73
C ASN A 378 -12.06 -23.21 -4.98
N SER A 379 -11.99 -22.18 -5.78
CA SER A 379 -10.99 -22.10 -6.84
C SER A 379 -9.60 -21.83 -6.25
N ALA A 380 -8.57 -22.41 -6.88
CA ALA A 380 -7.19 -22.20 -6.44
C ALA A 380 -6.35 -21.54 -7.52
N PHE A 381 -5.49 -20.63 -7.08
CA PHE A 381 -4.42 -20.03 -7.87
C PHE A 381 -3.08 -20.43 -7.27
N SER A 382 -2.09 -20.67 -8.11
CA SER A 382 -0.73 -20.96 -7.68
C SER A 382 0.28 -20.34 -8.62
N GLY A 383 1.53 -20.22 -8.17
CA GLY A 383 2.57 -19.66 -9.02
C GLY A 383 3.85 -19.41 -8.26
N GLU A 384 4.70 -18.59 -8.87
CA GLU A 384 5.98 -18.19 -8.32
C GLU A 384 6.24 -16.71 -8.51
N LEU A 385 6.96 -16.14 -7.57
CA LEU A 385 7.50 -14.77 -7.62
C LEU A 385 9.02 -14.86 -7.52
N ASN A 386 9.72 -14.14 -8.40
CA ASN A 386 11.18 -14.06 -8.40
C ASN A 386 11.61 -12.62 -8.12
N PHE A 387 12.51 -12.49 -7.17
CA PHE A 387 13.04 -11.19 -6.71
C PHE A 387 14.55 -11.17 -6.92
N VAL A 388 15.08 -9.98 -7.18
CA VAL A 388 16.51 -9.71 -7.29
C VAL A 388 16.82 -8.38 -6.61
N TRP A 389 18.02 -8.26 -6.02
CA TRP A 389 18.46 -7.03 -5.40
C TRP A 389 19.92 -6.72 -5.66
N GLY A 390 20.28 -5.39 -5.65
CA GLY A 390 21.63 -4.90 -5.86
C GLY A 390 21.70 -3.38 -5.72
#